data_4adbb65771f851413e9e723b3eed722a
#
_entry.id   4adbb65771f851413e9e723b3eed722a
#
_cell.length_a   1.000
_cell.length_b   1.000
_cell.length_c   1.000
_cell.angle_alpha   90.00
_cell.angle_beta   90.00
_cell.angle_gamma   90.00
#
_symmetry.space_group_name_H-M   'P 1'
#
loop_
_entity.id
_entity.type
_entity.pdbx_description
1 polymer ?
#
loop_
_entity_poly.entity_id
_entity_poly.type
_entity_poly.pdbx_seq_one_letter_code
_entity_poly.pdbx_strand_id
1 'polypeptide(L)'
;GLVCNQPAALAGVLDIDASLKGARFVRFCDCFNIPLLVFEDVPGFLPGTEQEWRGIIKHGAKLLYAFSEATVPRVTVITGKAYGDAYHVMNTKHIGADMNYAWPTSEIAVMGAKGAAEIIFKKEISEAKNPEAKLTEKVDEYTTKFANPYMAAARGYIDEVIFPDQTREKLISAFKMLENKVVKLPRKKHGNIPL
;
A
#
# COMPACT_ATOMS: atom_id res chain seq x y z
N GLY A 1 -12.89 -9.71 -6.66
CA GLY A 1 -12.38 -8.49 -7.29
C GLY A 1 -10.87 -8.40 -7.17
N LEU A 2 -10.20 -7.96 -8.22
CA LEU A 2 -8.75 -7.81 -8.24
C LEU A 2 -8.39 -6.34 -8.45
N VAL A 3 -7.60 -5.78 -7.52
CA VAL A 3 -7.06 -4.42 -7.59
C VAL A 3 -5.54 -4.50 -7.59
N CYS A 4 -4.89 -3.90 -8.59
CA CYS A 4 -3.43 -3.90 -8.67
C CYS A 4 -2.90 -2.57 -9.20
N ASN A 5 -1.70 -2.20 -8.78
CA ASN A 5 -0.93 -1.15 -9.43
C ASN A 5 -0.36 -1.68 -10.75
N GLN A 6 -0.09 -0.76 -11.68
CA GLN A 6 0.59 -1.07 -12.94
C GLN A 6 1.92 -0.32 -13.00
N PRO A 7 3.04 -0.93 -12.56
CA PRO A 7 4.33 -0.25 -12.50
C PRO A 7 4.86 0.24 -13.86
N ALA A 8 4.41 -0.37 -14.96
CA ALA A 8 4.78 0.08 -16.30
C ALA A 8 4.09 1.40 -16.71
N ALA A 9 3.04 1.82 -15.99
CA ALA A 9 2.35 3.09 -16.20
C ALA A 9 2.59 4.01 -15.00
N LEU A 10 3.24 5.15 -15.21
CA LEU A 10 3.56 6.13 -14.16
C LEU A 10 4.21 5.49 -12.91
N ALA A 11 5.05 4.47 -13.10
CA ALA A 11 5.67 3.69 -12.01
C ALA A 11 4.68 3.10 -10.97
N GLY A 12 3.41 2.96 -11.31
CA GLY A 12 2.39 2.43 -10.39
C GLY A 12 1.84 3.43 -9.39
N VAL A 13 2.15 4.74 -9.50
CA VAL A 13 1.64 5.77 -8.57
C VAL A 13 0.12 5.86 -8.61
N LEU A 14 -0.46 6.34 -7.53
CA LEU A 14 -1.88 6.69 -7.47
C LEU A 14 -2.06 8.16 -7.86
N ASP A 15 -2.73 8.40 -8.98
CA ASP A 15 -3.27 9.70 -9.35
C ASP A 15 -4.75 9.81 -8.99
N ILE A 16 -5.37 10.93 -9.36
CA ILE A 16 -6.81 11.17 -9.11
C ILE A 16 -7.67 10.09 -9.77
N ASP A 17 -7.40 9.79 -11.04
CA ASP A 17 -8.23 8.86 -11.81
C ASP A 17 -8.08 7.42 -11.33
N ALA A 18 -6.86 6.99 -10.99
CA ALA A 18 -6.60 5.69 -10.37
C ALA A 18 -7.34 5.55 -9.03
N SER A 19 -7.29 6.60 -8.19
CA SER A 19 -7.98 6.62 -6.89
C SER A 19 -9.50 6.53 -7.05
N LEU A 20 -10.08 7.27 -7.98
CA LEU A 20 -11.53 7.23 -8.28
C LEU A 20 -11.95 5.88 -8.84
N LYS A 21 -11.19 5.34 -9.79
CA LYS A 21 -11.44 4.02 -10.38
C LYS A 21 -11.38 2.91 -9.33
N GLY A 22 -10.34 2.92 -8.51
CA GLY A 22 -10.16 1.95 -7.43
C GLY A 22 -11.30 2.03 -6.41
N ALA A 23 -11.63 3.22 -5.92
CA ALA A 23 -12.69 3.42 -4.95
C ALA A 23 -14.06 2.94 -5.47
N ARG A 24 -14.39 3.25 -6.73
CA ARG A 24 -15.62 2.78 -7.34
C ARG A 24 -15.68 1.26 -7.45
N PHE A 25 -14.59 0.63 -7.87
CA PHE A 25 -14.51 -0.82 -8.03
C PHE A 25 -14.60 -1.56 -6.70
N VAL A 26 -13.89 -1.10 -5.67
CA VAL A 26 -13.94 -1.67 -4.32
C VAL A 26 -15.37 -1.61 -3.77
N ARG A 27 -16.05 -0.46 -3.88
CA ARG A 27 -17.44 -0.34 -3.43
C ARG A 27 -18.41 -1.20 -4.22
N PHE A 28 -18.18 -1.37 -5.53
CA PHE A 28 -18.95 -2.30 -6.34
C PHE A 28 -18.78 -3.73 -5.83
N CYS A 29 -17.54 -4.17 -5.59
CA CYS A 29 -17.28 -5.51 -5.07
C CYS A 29 -17.93 -5.73 -3.70
N ASP A 30 -17.81 -4.78 -2.79
CA ASP A 30 -18.43 -4.86 -1.46
C ASP A 30 -19.96 -4.93 -1.56
N CYS A 31 -20.57 -4.13 -2.43
CA CYS A 31 -22.02 -4.12 -2.65
C CYS A 31 -22.57 -5.49 -3.11
N PHE A 32 -21.80 -6.24 -3.87
CA PHE A 32 -22.19 -7.55 -4.41
C PHE A 32 -21.55 -8.74 -3.69
N ASN A 33 -20.98 -8.53 -2.51
CA ASN A 33 -20.31 -9.57 -1.72
C ASN A 33 -19.17 -10.29 -2.47
N ILE A 34 -18.44 -9.54 -3.30
CA ILE A 34 -17.29 -10.06 -4.05
C ILE A 34 -16.01 -9.82 -3.22
N PRO A 35 -15.30 -10.88 -2.77
CA PRO A 35 -14.04 -10.74 -2.07
C PRO A 35 -13.01 -9.94 -2.86
N LEU A 36 -12.13 -9.23 -2.17
CA LEU A 36 -11.12 -8.34 -2.74
C LEU A 36 -9.71 -8.91 -2.56
N LEU A 37 -8.98 -9.00 -3.65
CA LEU A 37 -7.56 -9.29 -3.68
C LEU A 37 -6.81 -8.05 -4.20
N VAL A 38 -5.79 -7.63 -3.47
CA VAL A 38 -4.93 -6.50 -3.85
C VAL A 38 -3.52 -6.99 -4.10
N PHE A 39 -2.95 -6.65 -5.26
CA PHE A 39 -1.50 -6.73 -5.49
C PHE A 39 -0.92 -5.32 -5.47
N GLU A 40 0.00 -5.10 -4.56
CA GLU A 40 0.52 -3.78 -4.28
C GLU A 40 1.96 -3.61 -4.75
N ASP A 41 2.17 -2.59 -5.57
CA ASP A 41 3.48 -2.09 -5.98
C ASP A 41 3.34 -0.58 -6.23
N VAL A 42 3.31 0.21 -5.15
CA VAL A 42 2.98 1.63 -5.19
C VAL A 42 4.08 2.48 -4.54
N PRO A 43 4.73 3.39 -5.29
CA PRO A 43 5.74 4.28 -4.74
C PRO A 43 5.19 5.52 -4.05
N GLY A 44 3.90 5.81 -4.19
CA GLY A 44 3.26 6.98 -3.62
C GLY A 44 2.06 7.48 -4.42
N PHE A 45 1.50 8.60 -3.98
CA PHE A 45 0.60 9.41 -4.80
C PHE A 45 1.39 10.24 -5.81
N LEU A 46 0.78 10.54 -6.97
CA LEU A 46 1.40 11.36 -8.00
C LEU A 46 1.58 12.79 -7.48
N PRO A 47 2.83 13.29 -7.36
CA PRO A 47 3.09 14.66 -6.93
C PRO A 47 2.85 15.63 -8.10
N GLY A 48 2.65 16.90 -7.76
CA GLY A 48 2.60 18.00 -8.73
C GLY A 48 1.42 18.93 -8.48
N THR A 49 1.59 20.19 -8.87
CA THR A 49 0.63 21.27 -8.63
C THR A 49 -0.74 21.00 -9.25
N GLU A 50 -0.77 20.36 -10.43
CA GLU A 50 -2.03 19.99 -11.06
C GLU A 50 -2.83 18.99 -10.22
N GLN A 51 -2.17 17.94 -9.71
CA GLN A 51 -2.80 16.96 -8.85
C GLN A 51 -3.26 17.59 -7.52
N GLU A 52 -2.45 18.48 -6.94
CA GLU A 52 -2.80 19.19 -5.72
C GLU A 52 -4.04 20.09 -5.93
N TRP A 53 -4.05 20.91 -6.96
CA TRP A 53 -5.17 21.81 -7.25
C TRP A 53 -6.46 21.08 -7.62
N ARG A 54 -6.35 19.94 -8.28
CA ARG A 54 -7.49 19.08 -8.60
C ARG A 54 -7.94 18.19 -7.44
N GLY A 55 -7.27 18.24 -6.29
CA GLY A 55 -7.68 17.60 -5.06
C GLY A 55 -7.29 16.14 -4.92
N ILE A 56 -6.02 15.79 -5.22
CA ILE A 56 -5.48 14.43 -5.05
C ILE A 56 -5.76 13.88 -3.64
N ILE A 57 -5.63 14.70 -2.59
CA ILE A 57 -5.89 14.29 -1.20
C ILE A 57 -7.35 13.87 -1.03
N LYS A 58 -8.30 14.66 -1.53
CA LYS A 58 -9.73 14.33 -1.49
C LYS A 58 -10.06 13.04 -2.25
N HIS A 59 -9.50 12.89 -3.43
CA HIS A 59 -9.76 11.73 -4.28
C HIS A 59 -9.05 10.47 -3.78
N GLY A 60 -7.85 10.58 -3.24
CA GLY A 60 -7.15 9.51 -2.54
C GLY A 60 -7.91 9.04 -1.29
N ALA A 61 -8.49 9.98 -0.55
CA ALA A 61 -9.34 9.66 0.59
C ALA A 61 -10.59 8.84 0.23
N LYS A 62 -11.09 8.91 -1.02
CA LYS A 62 -12.18 8.04 -1.48
C LYS A 62 -11.75 6.57 -1.54
N LEU A 63 -10.53 6.29 -1.98
CA LEU A 63 -10.02 4.93 -2.03
C LEU A 63 -9.79 4.39 -0.62
N LEU A 64 -9.20 5.19 0.26
CA LEU A 64 -9.03 4.86 1.68
C LEU A 64 -10.37 4.54 2.34
N TYR A 65 -11.37 5.39 2.12
CA TYR A 65 -12.71 5.20 2.65
C TYR A 65 -13.36 3.92 2.14
N ALA A 66 -13.26 3.66 0.83
CA ALA A 66 -13.85 2.47 0.21
C ALA A 66 -13.30 1.17 0.81
N PHE A 67 -11.99 1.06 0.97
CA PHE A 67 -11.40 -0.10 1.63
C PHE A 67 -11.74 -0.17 3.13
N SER A 68 -11.73 0.96 3.85
CA SER A 68 -12.05 0.97 5.28
C SER A 68 -13.50 0.56 5.57
N GLU A 69 -14.43 0.92 4.67
CA GLU A 69 -15.86 0.60 4.80
C GLU A 69 -16.18 -0.83 4.35
N ALA A 70 -15.40 -1.41 3.44
CA ALA A 70 -15.68 -2.71 2.84
C ALA A 70 -15.76 -3.84 3.88
N THR A 71 -16.82 -4.63 3.78
CA THR A 71 -17.16 -5.73 4.70
C THR A 71 -16.76 -7.11 4.19
N VAL A 72 -16.50 -7.23 2.91
CA VAL A 72 -16.07 -8.47 2.25
C VAL A 72 -14.65 -8.90 2.68
N PRO A 73 -14.28 -10.18 2.51
CA PRO A 73 -12.89 -10.61 2.67
C PRO A 73 -11.92 -9.77 1.84
N ARG A 74 -10.84 -9.30 2.47
CA ARG A 74 -9.84 -8.41 1.85
C ARG A 74 -8.44 -8.92 2.12
N VAL A 75 -7.75 -9.35 1.07
CA VAL A 75 -6.39 -9.89 1.16
C VAL A 75 -5.45 -9.04 0.29
N THR A 76 -4.27 -8.73 0.80
CA THR A 76 -3.24 -7.96 0.08
C THR A 76 -1.95 -8.76 -0.04
N VAL A 77 -1.31 -8.67 -1.18
CA VAL A 77 0.06 -9.14 -1.42
C VAL A 77 0.91 -7.97 -1.89
N ILE A 78 1.89 -7.59 -1.10
CA ILE A 78 2.87 -6.56 -1.48
C ILE A 78 3.95 -7.24 -2.33
N THR A 79 4.02 -6.87 -3.60
CA THR A 79 4.91 -7.50 -4.60
C THR A 79 6.16 -6.69 -4.88
N GLY A 80 6.13 -5.39 -4.57
CA GLY A 80 7.22 -4.46 -4.80
C GLY A 80 7.21 -3.35 -3.77
N LYS A 81 7.03 -2.12 -4.21
CA LYS A 81 7.04 -0.94 -3.33
C LYS A 81 5.70 -0.77 -2.61
N ALA A 82 5.78 -0.34 -1.37
CA ALA A 82 4.64 0.03 -0.54
C ALA A 82 5.06 1.23 0.32
N TYR A 83 4.89 2.45 -0.23
CA TYR A 83 5.43 3.65 0.39
C TYR A 83 4.34 4.63 0.85
N GLY A 84 4.50 5.12 2.07
CA GLY A 84 3.77 6.24 2.65
C GLY A 84 2.25 6.03 2.69
N ASP A 85 1.51 7.10 2.42
CA ASP A 85 0.04 7.07 2.48
C ASP A 85 -0.58 6.24 1.36
N ALA A 86 0.09 6.11 0.21
CA ALA A 86 -0.39 5.26 -0.87
C ALA A 86 -0.41 3.78 -0.47
N TYR A 87 0.60 3.32 0.30
CA TYR A 87 0.57 2.02 0.94
C TYR A 87 -0.68 1.84 1.81
N HIS A 88 -1.02 2.84 2.63
CA HIS A 88 -2.19 2.73 3.51
C HIS A 88 -3.50 2.59 2.75
N VAL A 89 -3.70 3.36 1.68
CA VAL A 89 -4.97 3.32 0.92
C VAL A 89 -5.14 2.06 0.07
N MET A 90 -4.07 1.28 -0.14
CA MET A 90 -4.10 0.02 -0.90
C MET A 90 -4.41 -1.21 -0.02
N ASN A 91 -5.30 -1.05 0.94
CA ASN A 91 -5.81 -2.15 1.77
C ASN A 91 -4.78 -2.74 2.72
N THR A 92 -4.18 -1.92 3.56
CA THR A 92 -3.27 -2.40 4.59
C THR A 92 -3.97 -2.94 5.83
N LYS A 93 -3.19 -3.62 6.67
CA LYS A 93 -3.60 -4.06 8.01
C LYS A 93 -4.10 -2.89 8.87
N HIS A 94 -3.50 -1.70 8.71
CA HIS A 94 -3.85 -0.49 9.47
C HIS A 94 -5.28 -0.01 9.25
N ILE A 95 -5.87 -0.30 8.09
CA ILE A 95 -7.26 0.03 7.76
C ILE A 95 -8.19 -1.19 7.79
N GLY A 96 -7.75 -2.25 8.47
CA GLY A 96 -8.57 -3.43 8.73
C GLY A 96 -8.59 -4.48 7.62
N ALA A 97 -7.56 -4.57 6.78
CA ALA A 97 -7.39 -5.72 5.89
C ALA A 97 -7.29 -7.01 6.69
N ASP A 98 -7.85 -8.09 6.16
CA ASP A 98 -7.90 -9.37 6.87
C ASP A 98 -6.54 -10.07 6.87
N MET A 99 -5.93 -10.21 5.70
CA MET A 99 -4.61 -10.83 5.53
C MET A 99 -3.72 -9.98 4.64
N ASN A 100 -2.50 -9.74 5.10
CA ASN A 100 -1.48 -9.01 4.35
C ASN A 100 -0.21 -9.86 4.24
N TYR A 101 0.15 -10.17 3.01
CA TYR A 101 1.39 -10.88 2.66
C TYR A 101 2.37 -9.92 1.99
N ALA A 102 3.65 -10.25 2.05
CA ALA A 102 4.68 -9.53 1.30
C ALA A 102 5.69 -10.49 0.69
N TRP A 103 6.18 -10.18 -0.50
CA TRP A 103 7.32 -10.91 -1.04
C TRP A 103 8.63 -10.47 -0.37
N PRO A 104 9.66 -11.34 -0.31
CA PRO A 104 10.93 -11.00 0.33
C PRO A 104 11.65 -9.79 -0.31
N THR A 105 11.36 -9.54 -1.57
CA THR A 105 11.91 -8.41 -2.36
C THR A 105 11.10 -7.13 -2.24
N SER A 106 10.03 -7.12 -1.47
CA SER A 106 9.19 -5.93 -1.29
C SER A 106 9.87 -4.90 -0.38
N GLU A 107 9.51 -3.64 -0.59
CA GLU A 107 10.01 -2.52 0.18
C GLU A 107 8.84 -1.81 0.86
N ILE A 108 8.78 -1.90 2.19
CA ILE A 108 7.72 -1.26 3.00
C ILE A 108 8.34 -0.14 3.81
N ALA A 109 8.02 1.10 3.51
CA ALA A 109 8.62 2.27 4.13
C ALA A 109 7.72 3.51 4.05
N VAL A 110 8.05 4.54 4.83
CA VAL A 110 7.37 5.85 4.76
C VAL A 110 7.66 6.54 3.42
N MET A 111 8.88 6.38 2.90
CA MET A 111 9.31 6.92 1.60
C MET A 111 10.48 6.10 1.05
N GLY A 112 10.79 6.31 -0.24
CA GLY A 112 11.94 5.64 -0.86
C GLY A 112 13.25 5.93 -0.14
N ALA A 113 14.14 4.94 -0.11
CA ALA A 113 15.38 4.97 0.68
C ALA A 113 16.28 6.17 0.37
N LYS A 114 16.34 6.61 -0.90
CA LYS A 114 17.13 7.78 -1.29
C LYS A 114 16.63 9.06 -0.62
N GLY A 115 15.34 9.33 -0.71
CA GLY A 115 14.74 10.52 -0.07
C GLY A 115 14.88 10.49 1.45
N ALA A 116 14.69 9.32 2.07
CA ALA A 116 14.90 9.15 3.50
C ALA A 116 16.35 9.41 3.92
N ALA A 117 17.32 8.88 3.17
CA ALA A 117 18.73 9.09 3.44
C ALA A 117 19.14 10.56 3.30
N GLU A 118 18.67 11.25 2.27
CA GLU A 118 18.92 12.69 2.05
C GLU A 118 18.39 13.57 3.19
N ILE A 119 17.28 13.16 3.84
CA ILE A 119 16.71 13.90 4.97
C ILE A 119 17.45 13.56 6.26
N ILE A 120 17.54 12.27 6.58
CA ILE A 120 18.04 11.80 7.87
C ILE A 120 19.55 12.07 8.02
N PHE A 121 20.32 11.80 6.97
CA PHE A 121 21.76 11.89 6.98
C PHE A 121 22.30 13.13 6.26
N LYS A 122 21.47 14.17 6.07
CA LYS A 122 21.79 15.39 5.35
C LYS A 122 23.15 15.99 5.76
N LYS A 123 23.40 16.07 7.07
CA LYS A 123 24.64 16.65 7.62
C LYS A 123 25.86 15.78 7.28
N GLU A 124 25.77 14.49 7.52
CA GLU A 124 26.87 13.54 7.23
C GLU A 124 27.23 13.51 5.75
N ILE A 125 26.22 13.58 4.89
CA ILE A 125 26.40 13.61 3.43
C ILE A 125 27.08 14.93 2.99
N SER A 126 26.63 16.06 3.51
CA SER A 126 27.18 17.37 3.12
C SER A 126 28.62 17.60 3.59
N GLU A 127 29.03 17.00 4.70
CA GLU A 127 30.38 17.12 5.29
C GLU A 127 31.36 16.07 4.74
N ALA A 128 30.89 15.11 3.95
CA ALA A 128 31.71 14.02 3.42
C ALA A 128 32.63 14.51 2.28
N LYS A 129 33.83 13.94 2.18
CA LYS A 129 34.77 14.21 1.07
C LYS A 129 34.18 13.87 -0.30
N ASN A 130 33.31 12.85 -0.36
CA ASN A 130 32.57 12.46 -1.54
C ASN A 130 31.09 12.28 -1.16
N PRO A 131 30.24 13.31 -1.34
CA PRO A 131 28.83 13.27 -0.97
C PRO A 131 28.02 12.17 -1.69
N GLU A 132 28.32 11.90 -2.97
CA GLU A 132 27.59 10.89 -3.75
C GLU A 132 27.87 9.46 -3.23
N ALA A 133 29.13 9.14 -2.98
CA ALA A 133 29.50 7.85 -2.40
C ALA A 133 28.89 7.67 -0.99
N LYS A 134 28.88 8.76 -0.19
CA LYS A 134 28.29 8.73 1.15
C LYS A 134 26.76 8.58 1.09
N LEU A 135 26.11 9.21 0.13
CA LEU A 135 24.68 9.03 -0.09
C LEU A 135 24.36 7.56 -0.44
N THR A 136 25.10 6.97 -1.37
CA THR A 136 24.91 5.56 -1.76
C THR A 136 25.07 4.62 -0.56
N GLU A 137 26.12 4.79 0.23
CA GLU A 137 26.31 4.02 1.47
C GLU A 137 25.11 4.14 2.43
N LYS A 138 24.58 5.36 2.60
CA LYS A 138 23.45 5.60 3.51
C LYS A 138 22.12 5.08 2.97
N VAL A 139 21.94 5.08 1.66
CA VAL A 139 20.78 4.45 1.00
C VAL A 139 20.79 2.94 1.24
N ASP A 140 21.93 2.28 1.06
CA ASP A 140 22.07 0.84 1.28
C ASP A 140 21.87 0.47 2.76
N GLU A 141 22.43 1.29 3.67
CA GLU A 141 22.21 1.13 5.11
C GLU A 141 20.72 1.25 5.48
N TYR A 142 20.04 2.27 4.95
CA TYR A 142 18.62 2.49 5.21
C TYR A 142 17.75 1.37 4.65
N THR A 143 18.02 0.95 3.42
CA THR A 143 17.28 -0.15 2.77
C THR A 143 17.39 -1.43 3.58
N THR A 144 18.60 -1.78 3.96
CA THR A 144 18.84 -3.01 4.74
C THR A 144 18.17 -2.97 6.11
N LYS A 145 18.18 -1.82 6.79
CA LYS A 145 17.64 -1.71 8.16
C LYS A 145 16.13 -1.51 8.20
N PHE A 146 15.57 -0.76 7.27
CA PHE A 146 14.19 -0.25 7.41
C PHE A 146 13.27 -0.57 6.25
N ALA A 147 13.73 -0.50 5.00
CA ALA A 147 12.89 -0.65 3.82
C ALA A 147 12.82 -2.12 3.37
N ASN A 148 12.37 -3.01 4.27
CA ASN A 148 12.23 -4.43 3.99
C ASN A 148 10.97 -5.00 4.68
N PRO A 149 10.41 -6.12 4.19
CA PRO A 149 9.17 -6.67 4.72
C PRO A 149 9.32 -7.28 6.12
N TYR A 150 10.54 -7.67 6.51
CA TYR A 150 10.77 -8.31 7.80
C TYR A 150 10.58 -7.35 8.98
N MET A 151 10.93 -6.07 8.79
CA MET A 151 10.68 -5.03 9.79
C MET A 151 9.18 -4.77 9.99
N ALA A 152 8.40 -4.82 8.91
CA ALA A 152 6.94 -4.71 8.96
C ALA A 152 6.31 -5.96 9.61
N ALA A 153 6.80 -7.15 9.29
CA ALA A 153 6.38 -8.41 9.89
C ALA A 153 6.64 -8.45 11.40
N ALA A 154 7.83 -8.04 11.84
CA ALA A 154 8.18 -7.99 13.25
C ALA A 154 7.27 -7.08 14.09
N ARG A 155 6.62 -6.10 13.44
CA ARG A 155 5.66 -5.18 14.07
C ARG A 155 4.19 -5.57 13.87
N GLY A 156 3.91 -6.67 13.20
CA GLY A 156 2.55 -7.14 12.91
C GLY A 156 1.82 -6.33 11.83
N TYR A 157 2.54 -5.59 10.99
CA TYR A 157 1.94 -4.83 9.88
C TYR A 157 1.63 -5.71 8.67
N ILE A 158 2.29 -6.85 8.56
CA ILE A 158 1.97 -7.94 7.64
C ILE A 158 1.93 -9.26 8.40
N ASP A 159 1.17 -10.21 7.90
CA ASP A 159 0.96 -11.50 8.56
C ASP A 159 2.09 -12.50 8.25
N GLU A 160 2.58 -12.49 7.01
CA GLU A 160 3.63 -13.42 6.59
C GLU A 160 4.42 -12.88 5.40
N VAL A 161 5.73 -13.16 5.38
CA VAL A 161 6.57 -12.99 4.19
C VAL A 161 6.55 -14.30 3.42
N ILE A 162 6.06 -14.27 2.18
CA ILE A 162 5.86 -15.45 1.33
C ILE A 162 6.67 -15.36 0.04
N PHE A 163 7.17 -16.48 -0.46
CA PHE A 163 7.81 -16.51 -1.77
C PHE A 163 6.78 -16.42 -2.90
N PRO A 164 7.15 -15.87 -4.07
CA PRO A 164 6.23 -15.69 -5.21
C PRO A 164 5.50 -16.96 -5.64
N ASP A 165 6.14 -18.10 -5.62
CA ASP A 165 5.59 -19.42 -5.96
C ASP A 165 4.53 -19.91 -4.97
N GLN A 166 4.60 -19.49 -3.71
CA GLN A 166 3.63 -19.82 -2.66
C GLN A 166 2.36 -18.95 -2.73
N THR A 167 2.39 -17.85 -3.48
CA THR A 167 1.33 -16.83 -3.45
C THR A 167 -0.04 -17.41 -3.73
N ARG A 168 -0.18 -18.24 -4.77
CA ARG A 168 -1.49 -18.82 -5.14
C ARG A 168 -2.08 -19.71 -4.04
N GLU A 169 -1.28 -20.56 -3.45
CA GLU A 169 -1.71 -21.47 -2.38
C GLU A 169 -2.12 -20.71 -1.12
N LYS A 170 -1.32 -19.73 -0.71
CA LYS A 170 -1.62 -18.84 0.43
C LYS A 170 -2.91 -18.05 0.22
N LEU A 171 -3.14 -17.52 -0.96
CA LEU A 171 -4.37 -16.81 -1.30
C LEU A 171 -5.60 -17.70 -1.25
N ILE A 172 -5.54 -18.91 -1.80
CA ILE A 172 -6.65 -19.89 -1.73
C ILE A 172 -6.97 -20.21 -0.27
N SER A 173 -5.95 -20.47 0.54
CA SER A 173 -6.10 -20.78 1.97
C SER A 173 -6.71 -19.59 2.72
N ALA A 174 -6.22 -18.37 2.48
CA ALA A 174 -6.74 -17.16 3.12
C ALA A 174 -8.21 -16.92 2.80
N PHE A 175 -8.61 -16.97 1.53
CA PHE A 175 -10.01 -16.78 1.15
C PHE A 175 -10.92 -17.90 1.66
N LYS A 176 -10.45 -19.14 1.73
CA LYS A 176 -11.19 -20.25 2.33
C LYS A 176 -11.40 -20.03 3.84
N MET A 177 -10.39 -19.55 4.55
CA MET A 177 -10.49 -19.21 5.97
C MET A 177 -11.49 -18.06 6.21
N LEU A 178 -11.56 -17.10 5.30
CA LEU A 178 -12.42 -15.92 5.38
C LEU A 178 -13.81 -16.11 4.77
N GLU A 179 -14.16 -17.30 4.29
CA GLU A 179 -15.42 -17.57 3.59
C GLU A 179 -16.66 -17.17 4.40
N ASN A 180 -16.60 -17.36 5.72
CA ASN A 180 -17.69 -17.06 6.63
C ASN A 180 -17.52 -15.70 7.35
N LYS A 181 -16.69 -14.80 6.82
CA LYS A 181 -16.50 -13.49 7.41
C LYS A 181 -17.82 -12.71 7.45
N VAL A 182 -18.16 -12.21 8.64
CA VAL A 182 -19.31 -11.32 8.86
C VAL A 182 -18.83 -10.08 9.61
N VAL A 183 -19.05 -8.91 9.05
CA VAL A 183 -18.76 -7.62 9.69
C VAL A 183 -20.06 -6.90 10.00
N LYS A 184 -20.26 -6.57 11.29
CA LYS A 184 -21.41 -5.76 11.73
C LYS A 184 -20.99 -4.30 11.82
N LEU A 185 -21.47 -3.47 10.93
CA LEU A 185 -21.31 -2.02 10.99
C LEU A 185 -22.49 -1.37 11.71
N PRO A 186 -22.30 -0.17 12.32
CA PRO A 186 -23.41 0.64 12.81
C PRO A 186 -24.43 0.91 11.71
N ARG A 187 -25.71 0.90 12.06
CA ARG A 187 -26.77 1.20 11.09
C ARG A 187 -26.63 2.64 10.57
N LYS A 188 -26.65 2.80 9.27
CA LYS A 188 -26.60 4.08 8.57
C LYS A 188 -27.39 4.00 7.26
N LYS A 189 -27.89 5.12 6.75
CA LYS A 189 -28.59 5.14 5.47
C LYS A 189 -27.65 4.85 4.28
N HIS A 190 -26.44 5.39 4.34
CA HIS A 190 -25.39 5.23 3.33
C HIS A 190 -24.03 5.58 3.94
N GLY A 191 -22.96 5.29 3.21
CA GLY A 191 -21.62 5.75 3.59
C GLY A 191 -21.45 7.26 3.37
N ASN A 192 -20.56 7.88 4.15
CA ASN A 192 -20.20 9.29 4.01
C ASN A 192 -18.82 9.42 3.33
N ILE A 193 -18.74 8.92 2.10
CA ILE A 193 -17.50 9.02 1.30
C ILE A 193 -17.15 10.48 1.05
N PRO A 194 -15.86 10.87 1.06
CA PRO A 194 -15.43 12.23 0.66
C PRO A 194 -15.99 12.61 -0.72
N LEU A 195 -16.59 13.80 -0.84
CA LEU A 195 -17.28 14.26 -2.06
C LEU A 195 -16.34 15.02 -3.00
#